data_07d7620881badca44a851a75ed444416
#
_entry.id   07d7620881badca44a851a75ed444416
#
_cell.length_a   1.000
_cell.length_b   1.000
_cell.length_c   1.000
_cell.angle_alpha   90.00
_cell.angle_beta   90.00
_cell.angle_gamma   90.00
#
_symmetry.space_group_name_H-M   'P 1'
#
loop_
_entity.id
_entity.type
_entity.pdbx_description
1 polymer ?
#
loop_
_entity_poly.entity_id
_entity_poly.type
_entity_poly.pdbx_seq_one_letter_code
_entity_poly.pdbx_strand_id
1 'polypeptide(L)'
;MKKKFFLAGVILSALLLILVESNPNKRVRMKEVRQFTETMCRSDEHIKDLKFYFQRPGLRAEMVYEGPLEKEKLISITEDFKALVDVEFMQKIGDNYWGGARPSGFELYIYCDRDKEGNNYDYLIDSRYNKTYIVDENPDNIDGYKTWTISGAENEGVLYKD
;
A
#
# COMPACT_ATOMS: atom_id res chain seq x y z
N MET A 1 26.53 -39.50 -16.11
CA MET A 1 25.16 -39.10 -15.71
C MET A 1 25.12 -38.15 -14.52
N LYS A 2 25.89 -38.26 -13.45
CA LYS A 2 25.84 -37.41 -12.24
C LYS A 2 26.07 -35.91 -12.48
N LYS A 3 26.94 -35.50 -13.43
CA LYS A 3 27.21 -34.07 -13.76
C LYS A 3 26.02 -33.34 -14.41
N LYS A 4 25.17 -34.04 -15.20
CA LYS A 4 24.01 -33.44 -15.84
C LYS A 4 22.89 -33.12 -14.84
N PHE A 5 22.70 -33.97 -13.81
CA PHE A 5 21.71 -33.74 -12.75
C PHE A 5 22.14 -32.62 -11.81
N PHE A 6 23.44 -32.46 -11.55
CA PHE A 6 23.94 -31.33 -10.74
C PHE A 6 23.73 -29.99 -11.43
N LEU A 7 24.03 -29.93 -12.72
CA LEU A 7 23.82 -28.69 -13.50
C LEU A 7 22.32 -28.31 -13.59
N ALA A 8 21.42 -29.29 -13.78
CA ALA A 8 19.98 -29.04 -13.79
C ALA A 8 19.46 -28.54 -12.45
N GLY A 9 19.98 -29.07 -11.33
CA GLY A 9 19.64 -28.57 -9.99
C GLY A 9 20.07 -27.15 -9.72
N VAL A 10 21.27 -26.75 -10.18
CA VAL A 10 21.78 -25.37 -10.03
C VAL A 10 20.98 -24.40 -10.89
N ILE A 11 20.60 -24.78 -12.11
CA ILE A 11 19.77 -23.92 -12.99
C ILE A 11 18.37 -23.76 -12.40
N LEU A 12 17.77 -24.82 -11.86
CA LEU A 12 16.45 -24.78 -11.27
C LEU A 12 16.43 -23.90 -10.01
N SER A 13 17.47 -23.99 -9.14
CA SER A 13 17.57 -23.11 -7.96
C SER A 13 17.82 -21.65 -8.32
N ALA A 14 18.61 -21.37 -9.36
CA ALA A 14 18.82 -20.01 -9.87
C ALA A 14 17.52 -19.42 -10.45
N LEU A 15 16.75 -20.21 -11.21
CA LEU A 15 15.42 -19.81 -11.72
C LEU A 15 14.42 -19.55 -10.61
N LEU A 16 14.40 -20.37 -9.55
CA LEU A 16 13.55 -20.17 -8.38
C LEU A 16 13.92 -18.87 -7.62
N LEU A 17 15.21 -18.57 -7.48
CA LEU A 17 15.67 -17.32 -6.87
C LEU A 17 15.24 -16.09 -7.69
N ILE A 18 15.36 -16.13 -9.02
CA ILE A 18 14.91 -15.06 -9.90
C ILE A 18 13.39 -14.84 -9.81
N LEU A 19 12.60 -15.92 -9.72
CA LEU A 19 11.14 -15.83 -9.58
C LEU A 19 10.72 -15.25 -8.22
N VAL A 20 11.47 -15.52 -7.15
CA VAL A 20 11.21 -14.93 -5.81
C VAL A 20 11.56 -13.45 -5.76
N GLU A 21 12.60 -13.00 -6.46
CA GLU A 21 12.95 -11.58 -6.55
C GLU A 21 12.03 -10.78 -7.48
N SER A 22 11.34 -11.44 -8.41
CA SER A 22 10.49 -10.78 -9.40
C SER A 22 9.05 -10.51 -8.95
N ASN A 23 8.67 -10.83 -7.71
CA ASN A 23 7.34 -10.46 -7.21
C ASN A 23 7.28 -8.95 -6.94
N PRO A 24 6.59 -8.17 -7.81
CA PRO A 24 6.54 -6.70 -7.69
C PRO A 24 5.84 -6.25 -6.40
N ASN A 25 5.01 -7.12 -5.79
CA ASN A 25 4.21 -6.82 -4.61
C ASN A 25 4.74 -7.58 -3.39
N LYS A 26 5.61 -6.93 -2.61
CA LYS A 26 6.11 -7.52 -1.35
C LYS A 26 5.14 -7.21 -0.21
N ARG A 27 4.54 -8.22 0.40
CA ARG A 27 3.70 -8.02 1.59
C ARG A 27 4.52 -7.42 2.72
N VAL A 28 4.05 -6.32 3.29
CA VAL A 28 4.69 -5.65 4.43
C VAL A 28 4.32 -6.40 5.72
N ARG A 29 5.37 -6.77 6.52
CA ARG A 29 5.22 -7.57 7.74
C ARG A 29 5.88 -6.90 8.95
N MET A 30 5.93 -5.58 8.98
CA MET A 30 6.46 -4.82 10.10
C MET A 30 5.53 -4.89 11.31
N LYS A 31 6.08 -4.73 12.51
CA LYS A 31 5.33 -4.77 13.76
C LYS A 31 4.26 -3.68 13.81
N GLU A 32 4.61 -2.47 13.39
CA GLU A 32 3.72 -1.31 13.35
C GLU A 32 2.51 -1.56 12.45
N VAL A 33 2.73 -2.11 11.26
CA VAL A 33 1.67 -2.46 10.30
C VAL A 33 0.75 -3.53 10.87
N ARG A 34 1.30 -4.56 11.53
CA ARG A 34 0.50 -5.59 12.15
C ARG A 34 -0.36 -5.05 13.28
N GLN A 35 0.21 -4.23 14.16
CA GLN A 35 -0.52 -3.61 15.27
C GLN A 35 -1.64 -2.70 14.77
N PHE A 36 -1.36 -1.88 13.76
CA PHE A 36 -2.34 -1.02 13.12
C PHE A 36 -3.49 -1.85 12.52
N THR A 37 -3.16 -2.88 11.72
CA THR A 37 -4.17 -3.77 11.12
C THR A 37 -5.05 -4.43 12.19
N GLU A 38 -4.46 -4.96 13.27
CA GLU A 38 -5.20 -5.58 14.37
C GLU A 38 -6.12 -4.57 15.07
N THR A 39 -5.66 -3.33 15.25
CA THR A 39 -6.45 -2.25 15.86
C THR A 39 -7.63 -1.88 14.97
N MET A 40 -7.39 -1.63 13.68
CA MET A 40 -8.45 -1.29 12.72
C MET A 40 -9.54 -2.37 12.66
N CYS A 41 -9.16 -3.63 12.49
CA CYS A 41 -10.11 -4.74 12.41
C CYS A 41 -10.86 -5.01 13.73
N ARG A 42 -10.34 -4.59 14.89
CA ARG A 42 -11.05 -4.67 16.17
C ARG A 42 -11.99 -3.49 16.41
N SER A 43 -11.57 -2.30 15.99
CA SER A 43 -12.36 -1.08 16.21
C SER A 43 -13.58 -1.01 15.31
N ASP A 44 -13.57 -1.72 14.19
CA ASP A 44 -14.65 -1.74 13.22
C ASP A 44 -14.85 -3.16 12.66
N GLU A 45 -15.98 -3.77 13.04
CA GLU A 45 -16.34 -5.13 12.61
C GLU A 45 -16.64 -5.25 11.10
N HIS A 46 -16.88 -4.13 10.42
CA HIS A 46 -17.06 -4.09 8.96
C HIS A 46 -15.73 -4.25 8.20
N ILE A 47 -14.59 -3.97 8.82
CA ILE A 47 -13.28 -4.20 8.21
C ILE A 47 -12.95 -5.69 8.30
N LYS A 48 -13.13 -6.43 7.19
CA LYS A 48 -12.92 -7.89 7.14
C LYS A 48 -11.50 -8.29 6.83
N ASP A 49 -10.76 -7.43 6.13
CA ASP A 49 -9.37 -7.69 5.78
C ASP A 49 -8.64 -6.36 5.53
N LEU A 50 -7.41 -6.26 5.99
CA LEU A 50 -6.51 -5.14 5.72
C LEU A 50 -5.10 -5.66 5.50
N LYS A 51 -4.54 -5.39 4.36
CA LYS A 51 -3.21 -5.85 3.95
C LYS A 51 -2.40 -4.72 3.40
N PHE A 52 -1.09 -4.75 3.66
CA PHE A 52 -0.13 -3.78 3.14
C PHE A 52 0.88 -4.47 2.21
N TYR A 53 1.16 -3.82 1.09
CA TYR A 53 2.11 -4.26 0.09
C TYR A 53 3.06 -3.13 -0.26
N PHE A 54 4.35 -3.43 -0.31
CA PHE A 54 5.30 -2.54 -0.94
C PHE A 54 5.33 -2.83 -2.43
N GLN A 55 4.94 -1.86 -3.24
CA GLN A 55 4.95 -1.90 -4.70
C GLN A 55 5.65 -0.63 -5.19
N ARG A 56 6.89 -0.79 -5.68
CA ARG A 56 7.68 0.37 -6.15
C ARG A 56 6.87 1.23 -7.11
N PRO A 57 6.88 2.56 -6.93
CA PRO A 57 7.63 3.33 -5.93
C PRO A 57 6.85 3.64 -4.65
N GLY A 58 5.75 2.97 -4.34
CA GLY A 58 4.82 3.33 -3.27
C GLY A 58 4.54 2.23 -2.25
N LEU A 59 3.81 2.61 -1.22
CA LEU A 59 3.17 1.71 -0.27
C LEU A 59 1.69 1.62 -0.61
N ARG A 60 1.18 0.41 -0.79
CA ARG A 60 -0.22 0.11 -1.07
C ARG A 60 -0.85 -0.61 0.11
N ALA A 61 -2.05 -0.19 0.51
CA ALA A 61 -2.92 -0.95 1.38
C ALA A 61 -4.18 -1.40 0.62
N GLU A 62 -4.71 -2.55 0.99
CA GLU A 62 -5.97 -3.10 0.48
C GLU A 62 -6.87 -3.41 1.65
N MET A 63 -8.07 -2.83 1.67
CA MET A 63 -9.08 -3.02 2.69
C MET A 63 -10.32 -3.68 2.08
N VAL A 64 -10.84 -4.72 2.72
CA VAL A 64 -12.17 -5.28 2.42
C VAL A 64 -13.11 -4.80 3.50
N TYR A 65 -14.12 -4.06 3.10
CA TYR A 65 -15.15 -3.50 3.97
C TYR A 65 -16.51 -4.14 3.65
N GLU A 66 -17.27 -4.52 4.66
CA GLU A 66 -18.60 -5.14 4.48
C GLU A 66 -19.70 -4.09 4.64
N GLY A 67 -20.45 -3.87 3.57
CA GLY A 67 -21.54 -2.91 3.51
C GLY A 67 -21.14 -1.55 2.92
N PRO A 68 -22.09 -0.62 2.82
CA PRO A 68 -21.86 0.69 2.25
C PRO A 68 -20.97 1.55 3.14
N LEU A 69 -20.10 2.33 2.51
CA LEU A 69 -19.23 3.30 3.17
C LEU A 69 -19.76 4.71 2.99
N GLU A 70 -20.24 5.29 4.08
CA GLU A 70 -20.63 6.69 4.12
C GLU A 70 -19.40 7.62 4.14
N LYS A 71 -19.57 8.85 3.66
CA LYS A 71 -18.49 9.84 3.56
C LYS A 71 -17.77 10.10 4.89
N GLU A 72 -18.53 10.21 5.96
CA GLU A 72 -18.01 10.43 7.32
C GLU A 72 -17.10 9.28 7.77
N LYS A 73 -17.46 8.06 7.38
CA LYS A 73 -16.66 6.87 7.67
C LYS A 73 -15.37 6.83 6.85
N LEU A 74 -15.43 7.21 5.56
CA LEU A 74 -14.23 7.35 4.72
C LEU A 74 -13.26 8.38 5.30
N ILE A 75 -13.76 9.51 5.79
CA ILE A 75 -12.95 10.53 6.46
C ILE A 75 -12.33 9.96 7.74
N SER A 76 -13.10 9.25 8.57
CA SER A 76 -12.58 8.60 9.79
C SER A 76 -11.47 7.59 9.48
N ILE A 77 -11.65 6.74 8.47
CA ILE A 77 -10.61 5.80 8.01
C ILE A 77 -9.37 6.57 7.56
N THR A 78 -9.54 7.68 6.82
CA THR A 78 -8.43 8.53 6.37
C THR A 78 -7.63 9.07 7.56
N GLU A 79 -8.30 9.57 8.61
CA GLU A 79 -7.63 10.08 9.81
C GLU A 79 -6.83 8.99 10.54
N ASP A 80 -7.36 7.75 10.61
CA ASP A 80 -6.62 6.63 11.17
C ASP A 80 -5.33 6.34 10.38
N PHE A 81 -5.39 6.39 9.04
CA PHE A 81 -4.21 6.20 8.21
C PHE A 81 -3.23 7.38 8.28
N LYS A 82 -3.71 8.63 8.43
CA LYS A 82 -2.84 9.80 8.67
C LYS A 82 -1.99 9.63 9.93
N ALA A 83 -2.54 9.00 10.96
CA ALA A 83 -1.81 8.72 12.20
C ALA A 83 -0.68 7.69 12.03
N LEU A 84 -0.76 6.81 11.03
CA LEU A 84 0.27 5.81 10.72
C LEU A 84 1.27 6.32 9.69
N VAL A 85 0.76 6.93 8.60
CA VAL A 85 1.55 7.24 7.39
C VAL A 85 2.15 8.63 7.51
N ASP A 86 3.35 8.68 8.07
CA ASP A 86 4.18 9.87 8.13
C ASP A 86 5.54 9.65 7.45
N VAL A 87 6.37 10.67 7.44
CA VAL A 87 7.71 10.63 6.83
C VAL A 87 8.60 9.58 7.49
N GLU A 88 8.51 9.40 8.81
CA GLU A 88 9.33 8.44 9.55
C GLU A 88 8.91 7.00 9.25
N PHE A 89 7.60 6.72 9.28
CA PHE A 89 7.07 5.41 8.94
C PHE A 89 7.40 5.03 7.50
N MET A 90 7.20 5.96 6.55
CA MET A 90 7.51 5.71 5.13
C MET A 90 9.01 5.52 4.89
N GLN A 91 9.89 6.20 5.66
CA GLN A 91 11.33 5.93 5.61
C GLN A 91 11.65 4.52 6.10
N LYS A 92 11.03 4.04 7.20
CA LYS A 92 11.18 2.65 7.67
C LYS A 92 10.73 1.63 6.62
N ILE A 93 9.66 1.92 5.87
CA ILE A 93 9.26 1.10 4.72
C ILE A 93 10.37 1.05 3.67
N GLY A 94 10.93 2.20 3.31
CA GLY A 94 12.03 2.30 2.35
C GLY A 94 13.27 1.52 2.80
N ASP A 95 13.64 1.63 4.05
CA ASP A 95 14.79 0.93 4.63
C ASP A 95 14.62 -0.59 4.60
N ASN A 96 13.42 -1.08 4.90
CA ASN A 96 13.15 -2.53 4.95
C ASN A 96 12.89 -3.17 3.58
N TYR A 97 12.36 -2.42 2.61
CA TYR A 97 11.85 -2.99 1.37
C TYR A 97 12.49 -2.42 0.10
N TRP A 98 13.18 -1.27 0.19
CA TRP A 98 13.70 -0.56 -0.99
C TRP A 98 15.13 -0.01 -0.83
N GLY A 99 15.95 -0.61 0.02
CA GLY A 99 17.35 -0.23 0.17
C GLY A 99 17.58 1.22 0.63
N GLY A 100 16.66 1.76 1.46
CA GLY A 100 16.74 3.11 2.01
C GLY A 100 16.05 4.20 1.17
N ALA A 101 15.57 3.89 -0.04
CA ALA A 101 14.82 4.85 -0.83
C ALA A 101 13.41 5.04 -0.24
N ARG A 102 12.98 6.30 -0.06
CA ARG A 102 11.66 6.62 0.47
C ARG A 102 10.57 6.35 -0.57
N PRO A 103 9.44 5.70 -0.20
CA PRO A 103 8.30 5.57 -1.09
C PRO A 103 7.74 6.95 -1.50
N SER A 104 7.34 7.08 -2.75
CA SER A 104 6.83 8.34 -3.30
C SER A 104 5.40 8.65 -2.86
N GLY A 105 4.62 7.62 -2.47
CA GLY A 105 3.24 7.78 -2.06
C GLY A 105 2.70 6.56 -1.30
N PHE A 106 1.54 6.79 -0.73
CA PHE A 106 0.69 5.79 -0.11
C PHE A 106 -0.65 5.74 -0.85
N GLU A 107 -1.18 4.54 -1.05
CA GLU A 107 -2.47 4.29 -1.69
C GLU A 107 -3.23 3.25 -0.88
N LEU A 108 -4.48 3.56 -0.46
CA LEU A 108 -5.40 2.62 0.14
C LEU A 108 -6.56 2.37 -0.84
N TYR A 109 -6.66 1.13 -1.29
CA TYR A 109 -7.77 0.63 -2.09
C TYR A 109 -8.80 -0.01 -1.18
N ILE A 110 -10.05 0.44 -1.25
CA ILE A 110 -11.16 -0.09 -0.47
C ILE A 110 -12.13 -0.82 -1.40
N TYR A 111 -12.43 -2.05 -1.05
CA TYR A 111 -13.36 -2.93 -1.75
C TYR A 111 -14.56 -3.17 -0.83
N CYS A 112 -15.74 -2.71 -1.21
CA CYS A 112 -16.99 -3.01 -0.54
C CYS A 112 -17.53 -4.36 -1.06
N ASP A 113 -18.17 -5.14 -0.17
CA ASP A 113 -18.86 -6.40 -0.52
C ASP A 113 -18.00 -7.56 -1.07
N ARG A 114 -16.70 -7.62 -0.72
CA ARG A 114 -15.77 -8.73 -1.03
C ARG A 114 -15.57 -9.05 -2.52
N ASP A 115 -16.20 -8.30 -3.40
CA ASP A 115 -16.13 -8.60 -4.83
C ASP A 115 -14.85 -8.00 -5.42
N LYS A 116 -13.73 -8.74 -5.26
CA LYS A 116 -12.45 -8.42 -5.89
C LYS A 116 -12.39 -8.83 -7.36
N GLU A 117 -13.52 -9.23 -7.94
CA GLU A 117 -13.60 -9.58 -9.36
C GLU A 117 -13.38 -8.34 -10.21
N GLY A 118 -12.30 -8.34 -10.98
CA GLY A 118 -12.04 -7.34 -12.00
C GLY A 118 -11.15 -6.18 -11.59
N ASN A 119 -10.44 -6.19 -10.45
CA ASN A 119 -9.59 -5.08 -9.97
C ASN A 119 -10.34 -3.75 -9.68
N ASN A 120 -11.65 -3.76 -9.60
CA ASN A 120 -12.45 -2.56 -9.35
C ASN A 120 -12.50 -2.32 -7.83
N TYR A 121 -11.85 -1.27 -7.38
CA TYR A 121 -12.03 -0.72 -6.03
C TYR A 121 -13.20 0.24 -6.03
N ASP A 122 -13.87 0.37 -4.88
CA ASP A 122 -14.96 1.35 -4.70
C ASP A 122 -14.41 2.72 -4.33
N TYR A 123 -13.33 2.75 -3.51
CA TYR A 123 -12.68 3.99 -3.10
C TYR A 123 -11.18 3.86 -3.13
N LEU A 124 -10.52 4.96 -3.47
CA LEU A 124 -9.09 5.17 -3.38
C LEU A 124 -8.81 6.33 -2.44
N ILE A 125 -7.99 6.09 -1.41
CA ILE A 125 -7.45 7.12 -0.55
C ILE A 125 -5.95 7.19 -0.81
N ASP A 126 -5.44 8.37 -1.16
CA ASP A 126 -4.02 8.52 -1.48
C ASP A 126 -3.38 9.73 -0.81
N SER A 127 -2.07 9.63 -0.60
CA SER A 127 -1.20 10.72 -0.16
C SER A 127 0.19 10.56 -0.75
N ARG A 128 0.90 11.68 -0.95
CA ARG A 128 2.20 11.71 -1.63
C ARG A 128 3.25 12.47 -0.84
N TYR A 129 4.52 12.10 -1.08
CA TYR A 129 5.64 12.84 -0.51
C TYR A 129 5.86 14.18 -1.21
N ASN A 130 5.73 14.23 -2.54
CA ASN A 130 5.85 15.44 -3.33
C ASN A 130 4.45 15.94 -3.78
N LYS A 131 4.25 17.26 -3.81
CA LYS A 131 3.01 17.90 -4.30
C LYS A 131 2.76 17.62 -5.77
N THR A 132 3.84 17.43 -6.53
CA THR A 132 3.79 17.08 -7.95
C THR A 132 4.26 15.65 -8.16
N TYR A 133 4.12 15.13 -9.39
CA TYR A 133 4.67 13.80 -9.76
C TYR A 133 6.20 13.83 -9.96
N ILE A 134 6.83 15.01 -9.87
CA ILE A 134 8.29 15.17 -10.01
C ILE A 134 8.91 14.89 -8.65
N VAL A 135 9.79 13.90 -8.61
CA VAL A 135 10.61 13.59 -7.43
C VAL A 135 11.85 14.48 -7.49
N ASP A 136 11.86 15.53 -6.68
CA ASP A 136 12.98 16.46 -6.55
C ASP A 136 13.21 16.82 -5.07
N GLU A 137 14.30 17.53 -4.82
CA GLU A 137 14.65 18.02 -3.46
C GLU A 137 14.16 19.46 -3.23
N ASN A 138 13.33 20.01 -4.12
CA ASN A 138 12.79 21.36 -3.95
C ASN A 138 11.86 21.40 -2.73
N PRO A 139 12.18 22.17 -1.68
CA PRO A 139 11.35 22.24 -0.47
C PRO A 139 9.90 22.68 -0.76
N ASP A 140 9.69 23.50 -1.79
CA ASP A 140 8.36 23.98 -2.17
C ASP A 140 7.49 22.86 -2.77
N ASN A 141 8.12 21.80 -3.28
CA ASN A 141 7.44 20.62 -3.83
C ASN A 141 7.23 19.51 -2.78
N ILE A 142 7.79 19.64 -1.58
CA ILE A 142 7.63 18.62 -0.53
C ILE A 142 6.27 18.82 0.15
N ASP A 143 5.44 17.79 0.13
CA ASP A 143 4.20 17.68 0.91
C ASP A 143 4.42 16.89 2.21
N GLY A 144 5.20 15.81 2.14
CA GLY A 144 5.50 14.97 3.29
C GLY A 144 4.30 14.14 3.78
N TYR A 145 3.44 13.69 2.87
CA TYR A 145 2.21 12.93 3.12
C TYR A 145 1.16 13.69 3.96
N LYS A 146 1.13 15.02 3.87
CA LYS A 146 0.17 15.85 4.62
C LYS A 146 -1.15 16.01 3.90
N THR A 147 -1.13 16.08 2.56
CA THR A 147 -2.34 16.21 1.75
C THR A 147 -2.90 14.82 1.43
N TRP A 148 -4.19 14.65 1.68
CA TRP A 148 -4.90 13.41 1.43
C TRP A 148 -6.07 13.61 0.49
N THR A 149 -6.27 12.66 -0.40
CA THR A 149 -7.34 12.69 -1.39
C THR A 149 -8.18 11.41 -1.27
N ILE A 150 -9.49 11.56 -1.28
CA ILE A 150 -10.44 10.45 -1.38
C ILE A 150 -11.12 10.55 -2.74
N SER A 151 -11.05 9.48 -3.51
CA SER A 151 -11.71 9.36 -4.82
C SER A 151 -12.64 8.15 -4.82
N GLY A 152 -13.78 8.27 -5.48
CA GLY A 152 -14.68 7.13 -5.77
C GLY A 152 -14.11 6.24 -6.86
N ALA A 153 -14.87 5.19 -7.25
CA ALA A 153 -14.55 4.32 -8.37
C ALA A 153 -14.29 5.14 -9.65
N GLU A 154 -13.61 4.56 -10.62
CA GLU A 154 -12.96 5.18 -11.80
C GLU A 154 -13.65 6.37 -12.47
N ASN A 155 -14.94 6.62 -12.21
CA ASN A 155 -15.71 7.69 -12.84
C ASN A 155 -16.32 8.73 -11.89
N GLU A 156 -16.13 8.61 -10.58
CA GLU A 156 -16.81 9.51 -9.60
C GLU A 156 -16.00 10.75 -9.23
N GLY A 157 -14.71 10.82 -9.64
CA GLY A 157 -13.85 11.96 -9.34
C GLY A 157 -13.44 12.06 -7.86
N VAL A 158 -12.90 13.23 -7.50
CA VAL A 158 -12.42 13.50 -6.12
C VAL A 158 -13.61 13.82 -5.21
N LEU A 159 -13.82 12.97 -4.19
CA LEU A 159 -14.88 13.14 -3.19
C LEU A 159 -14.47 14.07 -2.03
N TYR A 160 -13.18 14.09 -1.68
CA TYR A 160 -12.63 14.88 -0.60
C TYR A 160 -11.14 15.12 -0.82
N LYS A 161 -10.68 16.31 -0.46
CA LYS A 161 -9.27 16.68 -0.43
C LYS A 161 -9.02 17.56 0.79
N ASP A 162 -8.05 17.18 1.60
CA ASP A 162 -7.58 17.88 2.78
C ASP A 162 -6.27 18.62 2.47
#